data_501268867ea4b6df0b8f0c5cfe90d5e8
#
_entry.id   501268867ea4b6df0b8f0c5cfe90d5e8
#
_cell.length_a   1.000
_cell.length_b   1.000
_cell.length_c   1.000
_cell.angle_alpha   90.00
_cell.angle_beta   90.00
_cell.angle_gamma   90.00
#
_symmetry.space_group_name_H-M   'P 1'
#
loop_
_entity.id
_entity.type
_entity.pdbx_description
1 polymer ?
#
loop_
_entity_poly.entity_id
_entity_poly.type
_entity_poly.pdbx_seq_one_letter_code
_entity_poly.pdbx_strand_id
1 'polypeptide(L)'
;MKIIKAISNKNLSIMRTFFCTLILSMVSVFTFAQTEPDFEMEPYVFNQADSTFGTPLPCESAYVKAKAGASLFLTGIGKVKTYYYIKGVKSSLEIDKKTSNIIINTGGTSPQQTLSIIKLETLATKRRWKTGEAGSFTGASSNEDNSVVLKYKKYGENSVIVSTAALEPGEYCLAITNMMTNSKSAKVYTFRIK
;
A
#
# COMPACT_ATOMS: atom_id res chain seq x y z
N MET A 1 -62.99 39.69 -1.61
CA MET A 1 -61.71 39.84 -2.30
C MET A 1 -60.44 39.46 -1.46
N LYS A 2 -60.44 39.67 -0.13
CA LYS A 2 -59.31 39.35 0.77
C LYS A 2 -59.07 37.84 1.01
N ILE A 3 -60.13 37.01 1.06
CA ILE A 3 -60.04 35.55 1.33
C ILE A 3 -59.38 34.78 0.18
N ILE A 4 -59.67 35.13 -1.07
CA ILE A 4 -59.14 34.49 -2.26
C ILE A 4 -57.59 34.73 -2.38
N LYS A 5 -57.13 35.93 -2.01
CA LYS A 5 -55.70 36.25 -2.00
C LYS A 5 -54.91 35.47 -0.91
N ALA A 6 -55.54 35.21 0.23
CA ALA A 6 -54.92 34.46 1.32
C ALA A 6 -54.75 32.98 0.98
N ILE A 7 -55.75 32.36 0.29
CA ILE A 7 -55.67 30.97 -0.16
C ILE A 7 -54.64 30.82 -1.27
N SER A 8 -54.55 31.73 -2.22
CA SER A 8 -53.52 31.72 -3.29
C SER A 8 -52.12 31.84 -2.74
N ASN A 9 -51.86 32.70 -1.74
CA ASN A 9 -50.57 32.84 -1.13
C ASN A 9 -50.15 31.61 -0.31
N LYS A 10 -51.10 30.94 0.35
CA LYS A 10 -50.84 29.70 1.11
C LYS A 10 -50.47 28.55 0.19
N ASN A 11 -51.13 28.38 -0.96
CA ASN A 11 -50.83 27.38 -1.96
C ASN A 11 -49.46 27.62 -2.64
N LEU A 12 -49.11 28.91 -2.89
CA LEU A 12 -47.85 29.28 -3.45
C LEU A 12 -46.67 28.98 -2.48
N SER A 13 -46.89 29.22 -1.17
CA SER A 13 -45.90 28.89 -0.13
C SER A 13 -45.68 27.38 -0.02
N ILE A 14 -46.74 26.57 -0.03
CA ILE A 14 -46.67 25.12 0.01
C ILE A 14 -45.94 24.59 -1.24
N MET A 15 -46.23 25.11 -2.40
CA MET A 15 -45.58 24.73 -3.65
C MET A 15 -44.08 25.06 -3.67
N ARG A 16 -43.69 26.22 -3.10
CA ARG A 16 -42.27 26.60 -2.95
C ARG A 16 -41.50 25.68 -1.99
N THR A 17 -42.13 25.32 -0.86
CA THR A 17 -41.51 24.38 0.11
C THR A 17 -41.36 22.97 -0.51
N PHE A 18 -42.34 22.51 -1.25
CA PHE A 18 -42.30 21.23 -1.95
C PHE A 18 -41.20 21.20 -3.02
N PHE A 19 -40.99 22.29 -3.75
CA PHE A 19 -39.94 22.42 -4.77
C PHE A 19 -38.54 22.47 -4.14
N CYS A 20 -38.39 23.20 -3.01
CA CYS A 20 -37.12 23.25 -2.28
C CYS A 20 -36.74 21.89 -1.66
N THR A 21 -37.72 21.13 -1.11
CA THR A 21 -37.46 19.81 -0.56
C THR A 21 -37.14 18.80 -1.65
N LEU A 22 -37.76 18.89 -2.83
CA LEU A 22 -37.48 18.03 -3.98
C LEU A 22 -36.06 18.28 -4.53
N ILE A 23 -35.63 19.55 -4.61
CA ILE A 23 -34.27 19.91 -5.04
C ILE A 23 -33.23 19.41 -4.00
N LEU A 24 -33.52 19.55 -2.71
CA LEU A 24 -32.63 19.14 -1.64
C LEU A 24 -32.47 17.60 -1.62
N SER A 25 -33.53 16.83 -1.95
CA SER A 25 -33.46 15.38 -2.05
C SER A 25 -32.70 14.88 -3.29
N MET A 26 -32.66 15.65 -4.39
CA MET A 26 -31.88 15.31 -5.57
C MET A 26 -30.36 15.54 -5.41
N VAL A 27 -29.96 16.46 -4.54
CA VAL A 27 -28.51 16.75 -4.31
C VAL A 27 -27.85 15.65 -3.48
N SER A 28 -28.59 14.89 -2.69
CA SER A 28 -28.03 13.83 -1.83
C SER A 28 -27.68 12.52 -2.55
N VAL A 29 -27.92 12.38 -3.85
CA VAL A 29 -27.72 11.12 -4.58
C VAL A 29 -26.36 11.05 -5.32
N PHE A 30 -25.59 12.14 -5.36
CA PHE A 30 -24.23 12.10 -5.92
C PHE A 30 -23.18 11.75 -4.84
N THR A 31 -23.38 10.65 -4.13
CA THR A 31 -22.25 9.98 -3.51
C THR A 31 -21.45 9.34 -4.64
N PHE A 32 -20.37 10.00 -5.06
CA PHE A 32 -19.36 9.33 -5.88
C PHE A 32 -18.84 8.13 -5.08
N ALA A 33 -19.35 6.95 -5.38
CA ALA A 33 -18.77 5.72 -4.87
C ALA A 33 -17.31 5.71 -5.34
N GLN A 34 -16.38 5.78 -4.40
CA GLN A 34 -14.97 5.67 -4.70
C GLN A 34 -14.76 4.27 -5.29
N THR A 35 -14.25 4.20 -6.53
CA THR A 35 -13.95 2.93 -7.16
C THR A 35 -12.76 2.30 -6.42
N GLU A 36 -12.95 1.08 -5.92
CA GLU A 36 -11.93 0.30 -5.22
C GLU A 36 -11.38 -0.80 -6.13
N PRO A 37 -10.13 -1.28 -5.92
CA PRO A 37 -9.62 -2.46 -6.62
C PRO A 37 -10.48 -3.70 -6.34
N ASP A 38 -10.79 -4.46 -7.39
CA ASP A 38 -11.62 -5.67 -7.31
C ASP A 38 -10.93 -6.82 -6.57
N PHE A 39 -9.60 -6.92 -6.69
CA PHE A 39 -8.82 -7.99 -6.10
C PHE A 39 -8.22 -7.57 -4.75
N GLU A 40 -8.50 -8.39 -3.74
CA GLU A 40 -7.88 -8.22 -2.43
C GLU A 40 -6.37 -8.52 -2.48
N MET A 41 -5.60 -7.75 -1.73
CA MET A 41 -4.15 -7.89 -1.59
C MET A 41 -3.36 -7.74 -2.90
N GLU A 42 -3.95 -7.20 -3.94
CA GLU A 42 -3.27 -6.78 -5.16
C GLU A 42 -3.09 -5.26 -5.16
N PRO A 43 -1.84 -4.76 -5.10
CA PRO A 43 -1.57 -3.32 -5.08
C PRO A 43 -1.49 -2.74 -6.50
N TYR A 44 -2.01 -1.52 -6.63
CA TYR A 44 -2.01 -0.74 -7.88
C TYR A 44 -1.40 0.64 -7.66
N VAL A 45 -0.86 1.22 -8.72
CA VAL A 45 -0.48 2.65 -8.72
C VAL A 45 -1.74 3.50 -8.68
N PHE A 46 -1.81 4.39 -7.71
CA PHE A 46 -2.91 5.35 -7.53
C PHE A 46 -2.44 6.75 -7.93
N ASN A 47 -3.11 7.35 -8.90
CA ASN A 47 -2.87 8.72 -9.30
C ASN A 47 -3.65 9.68 -8.41
N GLN A 48 -2.95 10.62 -7.78
CA GLN A 48 -3.56 11.57 -6.85
C GLN A 48 -4.39 12.66 -7.54
N ALA A 49 -4.08 12.98 -8.80
CA ALA A 49 -4.70 14.11 -9.49
C ALA A 49 -6.15 13.82 -9.88
N ASP A 50 -6.43 12.62 -10.34
CA ASP A 50 -7.75 12.20 -10.84
C ASP A 50 -8.41 11.11 -9.98
N SER A 51 -7.74 10.68 -8.91
CA SER A 51 -8.21 9.61 -8.01
C SER A 51 -8.46 8.28 -8.75
N THR A 52 -7.70 8.02 -9.79
CA THR A 52 -7.77 6.76 -10.55
C THR A 52 -6.64 5.82 -10.16
N PHE A 53 -6.82 4.54 -10.43
CA PHE A 53 -5.76 3.53 -10.35
C PHE A 53 -5.77 2.67 -11.61
N GLY A 54 -4.62 2.08 -11.96
CA GLY A 54 -4.54 1.33 -13.21
C GLY A 54 -3.45 0.27 -13.21
N THR A 55 -2.20 0.68 -13.17
CA THR A 55 -1.08 -0.27 -13.30
C THR A 55 -0.89 -1.09 -12.02
N PRO A 56 -1.05 -2.43 -12.06
CA PRO A 56 -0.72 -3.27 -10.92
C PRO A 56 0.79 -3.27 -10.66
N LEU A 57 1.18 -3.41 -9.40
CA LEU A 57 2.58 -3.57 -9.05
C LEU A 57 3.07 -4.95 -9.50
N PRO A 58 4.28 -5.05 -10.10
CA PRO A 58 4.83 -6.34 -10.50
C PRO A 58 5.08 -7.24 -9.29
N CYS A 59 4.54 -8.46 -9.34
CA CYS A 59 4.72 -9.49 -8.33
C CYS A 59 5.96 -10.33 -8.66
N GLU A 60 6.98 -10.25 -7.82
CA GLU A 60 8.24 -10.95 -8.00
C GLU A 60 8.47 -12.02 -6.92
N SER A 61 9.25 -13.04 -7.26
CA SER A 61 9.65 -14.08 -6.30
C SER A 61 10.94 -13.68 -5.60
N ALA A 62 10.90 -13.66 -4.28
CA ALA A 62 12.06 -13.51 -3.42
C ALA A 62 12.46 -14.89 -2.84
N TYR A 63 13.74 -15.20 -2.81
CA TYR A 63 14.26 -16.46 -2.28
C TYR A 63 15.25 -16.25 -1.14
N VAL A 64 15.19 -17.11 -0.14
CA VAL A 64 16.00 -17.00 1.08
C VAL A 64 17.39 -17.60 0.85
N LYS A 65 18.42 -16.89 1.33
CA LYS A 65 19.79 -17.43 1.51
C LYS A 65 20.38 -16.95 2.81
N ALA A 66 20.94 -17.89 3.55
CA ALA A 66 21.80 -17.60 4.70
C ALA A 66 23.23 -17.37 4.21
N LYS A 67 23.93 -16.43 4.79
CA LYS A 67 25.32 -16.11 4.51
C LYS A 67 26.12 -16.09 5.81
N ALA A 68 27.01 -17.05 5.98
CA ALA A 68 27.94 -17.10 7.09
C ALA A 68 29.14 -16.16 6.85
N GLY A 69 29.60 -15.51 7.89
CA GLY A 69 30.83 -14.72 7.86
C GLY A 69 32.07 -15.63 7.77
N ALA A 70 33.14 -15.15 7.15
CA ALA A 70 34.40 -15.92 7.02
C ALA A 70 34.98 -16.34 8.38
N SER A 71 34.83 -15.50 9.42
CA SER A 71 35.29 -15.82 10.78
C SER A 71 34.62 -17.06 11.36
N LEU A 72 33.34 -17.32 11.02
CA LEU A 72 32.62 -18.49 11.49
C LEU A 72 33.27 -19.79 10.96
N PHE A 73 33.77 -19.79 9.75
CA PHE A 73 34.47 -20.96 9.15
C PHE A 73 35.87 -21.17 9.72
N LEU A 74 36.55 -20.09 10.10
CA LEU A 74 37.95 -20.18 10.56
C LEU A 74 38.04 -20.43 12.09
N THR A 75 37.16 -19.86 12.86
CA THR A 75 37.26 -19.85 14.32
C THR A 75 36.06 -20.45 15.04
N GLY A 76 34.99 -20.81 14.30
CA GLY A 76 33.72 -21.21 14.90
C GLY A 76 32.94 -20.04 15.52
N ILE A 77 33.51 -18.84 15.52
CA ILE A 77 32.93 -17.65 16.12
C ILE A 77 32.56 -16.68 15.00
N GLY A 78 31.31 -16.29 14.94
CA GLY A 78 30.84 -15.39 13.90
C GLY A 78 29.34 -15.25 13.86
N LYS A 79 28.87 -14.65 12.76
CA LYS A 79 27.45 -14.38 12.54
C LYS A 79 26.98 -14.97 11.22
N VAL A 80 25.77 -15.49 11.23
CA VAL A 80 25.04 -15.90 10.03
C VAL A 80 23.95 -14.89 9.78
N LYS A 81 23.95 -14.28 8.60
CA LYS A 81 22.94 -13.32 8.16
C LYS A 81 22.02 -13.97 7.14
N THR A 82 20.72 -13.78 7.31
CA THR A 82 19.69 -14.30 6.39
C THR A 82 19.15 -13.16 5.56
N TYR A 83 19.06 -13.39 4.25
CA TYR A 83 18.56 -12.42 3.29
C TYR A 83 17.52 -13.05 2.38
N TYR A 84 16.52 -12.25 2.00
CA TYR A 84 15.73 -12.48 0.80
C TYR A 84 16.40 -11.80 -0.40
N TYR A 85 16.41 -12.48 -1.54
CA TYR A 85 16.96 -12.00 -2.80
C TYR A 85 15.91 -12.00 -3.88
N ILE A 86 15.84 -10.92 -4.65
CA ILE A 86 15.01 -10.75 -5.84
C ILE A 86 15.95 -10.66 -7.05
N LYS A 87 15.66 -11.36 -8.14
CA LYS A 87 16.45 -11.27 -9.39
C LYS A 87 16.31 -9.88 -10.01
N GLY A 88 17.36 -9.44 -10.71
CA GLY A 88 17.38 -8.14 -11.36
C GLY A 88 17.72 -6.98 -10.42
N VAL A 89 18.31 -5.94 -10.98
CA VAL A 89 18.83 -4.77 -10.25
C VAL A 89 17.77 -3.69 -10.04
N LYS A 90 16.67 -3.74 -10.82
CA LYS A 90 15.60 -2.74 -10.79
C LYS A 90 14.24 -3.40 -10.91
N SER A 91 13.23 -2.80 -10.29
CA SER A 91 11.82 -3.10 -10.59
C SER A 91 11.48 -2.61 -12.00
N SER A 92 10.55 -3.29 -12.66
CA SER A 92 10.00 -2.85 -13.94
C SER A 92 9.06 -1.64 -13.81
N LEU A 93 8.59 -1.35 -12.59
CA LEU A 93 7.69 -0.25 -12.30
C LEU A 93 8.42 0.88 -11.56
N GLU A 94 8.36 2.08 -12.11
CA GLU A 94 8.85 3.31 -11.50
C GLU A 94 7.67 4.19 -11.08
N ILE A 95 7.67 4.67 -9.84
CA ILE A 95 6.63 5.52 -9.25
C ILE A 95 7.22 6.91 -8.99
N ASP A 96 6.55 7.95 -9.46
CA ASP A 96 6.81 9.32 -9.04
C ASP A 96 6.06 9.60 -7.73
N LYS A 97 6.80 9.74 -6.65
CA LYS A 97 6.26 9.99 -5.30
C LYS A 97 5.46 11.29 -5.15
N LYS A 98 5.59 12.24 -6.09
CA LYS A 98 4.88 13.52 -6.06
C LYS A 98 3.45 13.40 -6.58
N THR A 99 3.21 12.49 -7.52
CA THR A 99 1.94 12.37 -8.23
C THR A 99 1.19 11.07 -7.92
N SER A 100 1.91 10.06 -7.41
CA SER A 100 1.35 8.71 -7.30
C SER A 100 1.58 8.11 -5.91
N ASN A 101 0.60 7.36 -5.45
CA ASN A 101 0.62 6.52 -4.26
C ASN A 101 0.38 5.06 -4.67
N ILE A 102 0.20 4.18 -3.70
CA ILE A 102 -0.19 2.79 -3.92
C ILE A 102 -1.56 2.58 -3.28
N ILE A 103 -2.52 2.06 -4.03
CA ILE A 103 -3.82 1.62 -3.49
C ILE A 103 -3.85 0.11 -3.40
N ILE A 104 -4.44 -0.40 -2.33
CA ILE A 104 -4.63 -1.84 -2.12
C ILE A 104 -5.94 -2.08 -1.39
N ASN A 105 -6.71 -3.05 -1.89
CA ASN A 105 -7.87 -3.56 -1.18
C ASN A 105 -7.40 -4.57 -0.11
N THR A 106 -7.61 -4.26 1.16
CA THR A 106 -7.19 -5.10 2.29
C THR A 106 -8.30 -5.97 2.85
N GLY A 107 -9.48 -5.98 2.21
CA GLY A 107 -10.66 -6.69 2.72
C GLY A 107 -11.09 -6.23 4.11
N GLY A 108 -10.82 -4.96 4.46
CA GLY A 108 -11.07 -4.40 5.79
C GLY A 108 -10.04 -4.79 6.86
N THR A 109 -9.01 -5.58 6.52
CA THR A 109 -7.95 -5.95 7.46
C THR A 109 -7.00 -4.77 7.71
N SER A 110 -6.49 -4.65 8.93
CA SER A 110 -5.55 -3.59 9.30
C SER A 110 -4.26 -3.65 8.47
N PRO A 111 -3.92 -2.56 7.74
CA PRO A 111 -2.71 -2.53 6.92
C PRO A 111 -1.42 -2.73 7.72
N GLN A 112 -1.38 -2.27 8.96
CA GLN A 112 -0.20 -2.43 9.83
C GLN A 112 0.10 -3.88 10.19
N GLN A 113 -0.91 -4.75 10.16
CA GLN A 113 -0.74 -6.18 10.45
C GLN A 113 -0.40 -6.99 9.21
N THR A 114 -0.78 -6.50 8.04
CA THR A 114 -0.71 -7.27 6.79
C THR A 114 0.31 -6.76 5.81
N LEU A 115 0.67 -5.46 5.86
CA LEU A 115 1.54 -4.82 4.86
C LEU A 115 2.83 -4.32 5.48
N SER A 116 3.93 -4.50 4.76
CA SER A 116 5.23 -3.92 5.10
C SER A 116 5.92 -3.37 3.86
N ILE A 117 6.40 -2.13 3.91
CA ILE A 117 7.27 -1.57 2.88
C ILE A 117 8.72 -1.79 3.31
N ILE A 118 9.51 -2.36 2.44
CA ILE A 118 10.90 -2.69 2.70
C ILE A 118 11.78 -2.03 1.65
N LYS A 119 12.79 -1.27 2.09
CA LYS A 119 13.82 -0.71 1.20
C LYS A 119 14.81 -1.81 0.82
N LEU A 120 15.07 -1.96 -0.46
CA LEU A 120 15.93 -3.00 -1.00
C LEU A 120 17.36 -2.48 -1.20
N GLU A 121 18.33 -3.27 -0.83
CA GLU A 121 19.73 -3.07 -1.21
C GLU A 121 19.96 -3.59 -2.63
N THR A 122 20.47 -2.76 -3.52
CA THR A 122 20.79 -3.14 -4.90
C THR A 122 22.22 -3.65 -4.99
N LEU A 123 22.38 -4.82 -5.58
CA LEU A 123 23.65 -5.48 -5.90
C LEU A 123 23.84 -5.52 -7.43
N ALA A 124 25.00 -5.99 -7.89
CA ALA A 124 25.33 -6.01 -9.31
C ALA A 124 24.29 -6.73 -10.21
N THR A 125 23.62 -7.78 -9.70
CA THR A 125 22.68 -8.60 -10.50
C THR A 125 21.33 -8.85 -9.83
N LYS A 126 21.10 -8.32 -8.61
CA LYS A 126 19.93 -8.63 -7.79
C LYS A 126 19.70 -7.56 -6.73
N ARG A 127 18.50 -7.58 -6.14
CA ARG A 127 18.13 -6.79 -4.96
C ARG A 127 18.00 -7.72 -3.76
N ARG A 128 18.14 -7.20 -2.56
CA ARG A 128 17.97 -7.98 -1.32
C ARG A 128 17.53 -7.13 -0.15
N TRP A 129 17.03 -7.80 0.88
CA TRP A 129 16.90 -7.24 2.23
C TRP A 129 17.29 -8.27 3.28
N LYS A 130 17.76 -7.80 4.43
CA LYS A 130 18.15 -8.64 5.56
C LYS A 130 16.90 -8.94 6.41
N THR A 131 16.72 -10.20 6.81
CA THR A 131 15.59 -10.64 7.63
C THR A 131 15.99 -11.09 9.03
N GLY A 132 17.24 -11.46 9.20
CA GLY A 132 17.71 -11.92 10.50
C GLY A 132 19.22 -12.09 10.57
N GLU A 133 19.70 -12.19 11.78
CA GLU A 133 21.09 -12.46 12.12
C GLU A 133 21.15 -13.41 13.31
N ALA A 134 21.99 -14.43 13.24
CA ALA A 134 22.30 -15.31 14.36
C ALA A 134 23.80 -15.30 14.61
N GLY A 135 24.20 -15.05 15.84
CA GLY A 135 25.60 -15.00 16.24
C GLY A 135 25.94 -16.06 17.28
N SER A 136 27.19 -16.50 17.32
CA SER A 136 27.68 -17.52 18.26
C SER A 136 27.50 -17.13 19.72
N PHE A 137 27.45 -15.82 20.03
CA PHE A 137 27.29 -15.31 21.40
C PHE A 137 26.03 -14.47 21.62
N THR A 138 25.41 -13.96 20.53
CA THR A 138 24.28 -13.01 20.62
C THR A 138 22.92 -13.67 20.38
N GLY A 139 22.90 -14.97 20.08
CA GLY A 139 21.67 -15.64 19.72
C GLY A 139 21.11 -15.18 18.37
N ALA A 140 19.85 -15.50 18.11
CA ALA A 140 19.13 -15.09 16.91
C ALA A 140 18.39 -13.77 17.15
N SER A 141 18.50 -12.85 16.20
CA SER A 141 17.72 -11.62 16.17
C SER A 141 17.06 -11.45 14.79
N SER A 142 15.82 -10.99 14.78
CA SER A 142 15.17 -10.48 13.56
C SER A 142 15.58 -9.03 13.36
N ASN A 143 15.83 -8.64 12.12
CA ASN A 143 16.17 -7.26 11.77
C ASN A 143 15.05 -6.65 10.95
N GLU A 144 14.47 -5.60 11.49
CA GLU A 144 13.53 -4.73 10.79
C GLU A 144 14.22 -3.51 10.17
N ASP A 145 15.57 -3.49 10.14
CA ASP A 145 16.38 -2.31 9.76
C ASP A 145 16.04 -1.71 8.38
N ASN A 146 15.46 -2.52 7.48
CA ASN A 146 15.07 -2.08 6.15
C ASN A 146 13.57 -1.76 6.01
N SER A 147 12.79 -1.96 7.08
CA SER A 147 11.35 -1.67 7.09
C SER A 147 11.12 -0.16 7.18
N VAL A 148 10.24 0.33 6.33
CA VAL A 148 9.85 1.74 6.31
C VAL A 148 8.51 1.89 7.02
N VAL A 149 8.38 2.97 7.81
CA VAL A 149 7.11 3.26 8.51
C VAL A 149 5.99 3.43 7.49
N LEU A 150 4.98 2.58 7.58
CA LEU A 150 3.82 2.58 6.70
C LEU A 150 2.91 3.78 7.03
N LYS A 151 2.81 4.72 6.08
CA LYS A 151 1.84 5.83 6.15
C LYS A 151 0.71 5.54 5.17
N TYR A 152 -0.52 5.49 5.68
CA TYR A 152 -1.68 5.18 4.86
C TYR A 152 -2.92 5.97 5.30
N LYS A 153 -3.91 6.05 4.41
CA LYS A 153 -5.25 6.56 4.70
C LYS A 153 -6.30 5.58 4.16
N LYS A 154 -7.43 5.49 4.84
CA LYS A 154 -8.56 4.70 4.35
C LYS A 154 -9.09 5.29 3.04
N TYR A 155 -9.50 4.42 2.11
CA TYR A 155 -10.10 4.76 0.84
C TYR A 155 -11.24 3.78 0.56
N GLY A 156 -12.45 4.31 0.37
CA GLY A 156 -13.64 3.48 0.25
C GLY A 156 -13.94 2.66 1.52
N GLU A 157 -14.47 1.47 1.33
CA GLU A 157 -14.88 0.57 2.42
C GLU A 157 -13.75 -0.38 2.83
N ASN A 158 -13.08 -0.99 1.85
CA ASN A 158 -12.13 -2.09 2.05
C ASN A 158 -10.69 -1.74 1.66
N SER A 159 -10.44 -0.55 1.11
CA SER A 159 -9.14 -0.19 0.57
C SER A 159 -8.39 0.84 1.40
N VAL A 160 -7.09 0.89 1.18
CA VAL A 160 -6.21 1.91 1.74
C VAL A 160 -5.28 2.47 0.67
N ILE A 161 -4.97 3.76 0.77
CA ILE A 161 -3.93 4.41 -0.01
C ILE A 161 -2.68 4.52 0.85
N VAL A 162 -1.63 3.85 0.43
CA VAL A 162 -0.31 3.87 1.04
C VAL A 162 0.50 5.00 0.41
N SER A 163 0.97 5.93 1.24
CA SER A 163 1.70 7.10 0.78
C SER A 163 3.14 6.76 0.42
N THR A 164 3.57 7.19 -0.76
CA THR A 164 4.95 7.10 -1.23
C THR A 164 5.76 8.38 -0.99
N ALA A 165 5.11 9.46 -0.56
CA ALA A 165 5.70 10.81 -0.48
C ALA A 165 6.94 10.90 0.43
N ALA A 166 7.00 10.10 1.49
CA ALA A 166 8.11 10.07 2.43
C ALA A 166 9.25 9.12 2.03
N LEU A 167 9.07 8.35 0.94
CA LEU A 167 10.08 7.41 0.49
C LEU A 167 11.23 8.15 -0.22
N GLU A 168 12.45 7.76 0.07
CA GLU A 168 13.63 8.22 -0.65
C GLU A 168 13.73 7.55 -2.03
N PRO A 169 14.46 8.12 -3.00
CA PRO A 169 14.77 7.41 -4.23
C PRO A 169 15.42 6.05 -3.96
N GLY A 170 14.99 5.02 -4.68
CA GLY A 170 15.52 3.66 -4.48
C GLY A 170 14.54 2.55 -4.87
N GLU A 171 14.98 1.32 -4.65
CA GLU A 171 14.20 0.10 -4.90
C GLU A 171 13.47 -0.32 -3.62
N TYR A 172 12.22 -0.75 -3.77
CA TYR A 172 11.35 -1.15 -2.67
C TYR A 172 10.57 -2.41 -3.00
N CYS A 173 10.11 -3.09 -1.97
CA CYS A 173 9.03 -4.05 -2.10
C CYS A 173 7.95 -3.80 -1.05
N LEU A 174 6.72 -4.09 -1.45
CA LEU A 174 5.56 -4.24 -0.57
C LEU A 174 5.40 -5.73 -0.30
N ALA A 175 5.61 -6.12 0.93
CA ALA A 175 5.43 -7.48 1.41
C ALA A 175 4.06 -7.61 2.08
N ILE A 176 3.36 -8.69 1.79
CA ILE A 176 2.07 -9.04 2.39
C ILE A 176 2.29 -10.27 3.26
N THR A 177 1.89 -10.21 4.51
CA THR A 177 2.19 -11.24 5.52
C THR A 177 1.79 -12.64 5.06
N ASN A 178 0.63 -12.80 4.45
CA ASN A 178 0.14 -14.10 3.96
C ASN A 178 0.94 -14.66 2.77
N MET A 179 1.68 -13.83 2.05
CA MET A 179 2.53 -14.26 0.92
C MET A 179 3.93 -14.69 1.35
N MET A 180 4.30 -14.44 2.61
CA MET A 180 5.60 -14.78 3.18
C MET A 180 5.64 -16.12 3.92
N THR A 181 4.61 -16.94 3.76
CA THR A 181 4.40 -18.17 4.55
C THR A 181 5.35 -19.32 4.21
N ASN A 182 6.14 -19.21 3.14
CA ASN A 182 7.05 -20.29 2.75
C ASN A 182 8.48 -19.96 3.19
N SER A 183 9.09 -20.81 4.00
CA SER A 183 10.44 -20.61 4.55
C SER A 183 11.56 -20.48 3.50
N LYS A 184 11.31 -20.88 2.26
CA LYS A 184 12.31 -20.86 1.17
C LYS A 184 12.11 -19.75 0.14
N SER A 185 10.89 -19.26 -0.03
CA SER A 185 10.56 -18.20 -0.97
C SER A 185 9.33 -17.40 -0.52
N ALA A 186 9.26 -16.16 -0.96
CA ALA A 186 8.11 -15.28 -0.76
C ALA A 186 7.73 -14.63 -2.09
N LYS A 187 6.46 -14.26 -2.22
CA LYS A 187 6.00 -13.34 -3.27
C LYS A 187 5.95 -11.94 -2.70
N VAL A 188 6.47 -10.98 -3.43
CA VAL A 188 6.46 -9.57 -3.03
C VAL A 188 6.16 -8.69 -4.23
N TYR A 189 5.51 -7.57 -4.01
CA TYR A 189 5.26 -6.59 -5.04
C TYR A 189 6.40 -5.57 -5.04
N THR A 190 6.99 -5.30 -6.20
CA THR A 190 8.17 -4.44 -6.28
C THR A 190 7.87 -3.13 -7.01
N PHE A 191 8.58 -2.08 -6.60
CA PHE A 191 8.52 -0.77 -7.26
C PHE A 191 9.79 0.01 -6.98
N ARG A 192 10.04 1.02 -7.80
CA ARG A 192 11.14 1.95 -7.65
C ARG A 192 10.58 3.36 -7.44
N ILE A 193 11.17 4.10 -6.52
CA ILE A 193 10.94 5.55 -6.35
C ILE A 193 12.02 6.32 -7.09
N LYS A 194 11.58 7.30 -7.88
CA LYS A 194 12.42 8.23 -8.62
C LYS A 194 12.91 9.38 -7.77
#